data_a630f89b2f31c53fd7bf2c00c40f0912
#
_entry.id   a630f89b2f31c53fd7bf2c00c40f0912
#
_cell.length_a   1.000
_cell.length_b   1.000
_cell.length_c   1.000
_cell.angle_alpha   90.00
_cell.angle_beta   90.00
_cell.angle_gamma   90.00
#
_symmetry.space_group_name_H-M   'P 1'
#
loop_
_entity.id
_entity.type
_entity.pdbx_description
1 polymer ?
#
loop_
_entity_poly.entity_id
_entity_poly.type
_entity_poly.pdbx_seq_one_letter_code
_entity_poly.pdbx_strand_id
1 'polypeptide(L)'
;MGLGQTERSEENNYRNFEPDDALEYGNALMLRSFDMNLKEISQTQSGQSVNEMGIWLEEHVRELEEHLRLEQIRLARLREMQRYWRTLGCGTGKATFTDQLANYEIWSFDLSRELTREEILGAQELTRRLPYSYIAAKIPAESLAHDDVFHPILGVGILERNCSACSYTPPACAVHYGSGNMLTCMFEKENFKTMTREDLEPMYALARQKHIEPYGDMIGRFVYSHTLNGKRLHGLWMGIAYHNL
;
A
#
# COMPACT_ATOMS: atom_id res chain seq x y z
N MET A 1 41.35 -1.46 15.20
CA MET A 1 40.72 -1.93 13.96
C MET A 1 41.37 -1.18 12.82
N GLY A 2 42.32 -1.81 12.13
CA GLY A 2 43.14 -1.09 11.14
C GLY A 2 42.62 -1.31 9.76
N LEU A 3 41.93 -0.32 9.22
CA LEU A 3 41.90 -0.09 7.80
C LEU A 3 43.21 0.63 7.45
N GLY A 4 44.21 -0.13 6.92
CA GLY A 4 45.53 0.36 6.54
C GLY A 4 46.42 0.70 7.73
N GLN A 5 47.53 0.00 7.89
CA GLN A 5 48.65 0.42 8.77
C GLN A 5 49.48 1.48 8.04
N THR A 6 49.02 2.74 8.11
CA THR A 6 49.80 3.83 7.56
C THR A 6 50.97 4.19 8.48
N GLU A 7 52.18 4.11 7.99
CA GLU A 7 53.35 4.60 8.69
C GLU A 7 53.36 6.13 8.72
N ARG A 8 53.76 6.70 9.86
CA ARG A 8 53.93 8.15 9.97
C ARG A 8 55.31 8.55 9.48
N SER A 9 55.42 9.57 8.67
CA SER A 9 56.70 10.16 8.31
C SER A 9 57.42 10.69 9.55
N GLU A 10 58.64 10.31 9.75
CA GLU A 10 59.50 10.79 10.88
C GLU A 10 59.78 12.30 10.79
N GLU A 11 59.70 12.90 9.57
CA GLU A 11 60.04 14.31 9.32
C GLU A 11 58.88 15.27 9.66
N ASN A 12 57.65 14.89 9.40
CA ASN A 12 56.53 15.85 9.48
C ASN A 12 55.27 15.31 10.18
N ASN A 13 55.32 14.10 10.72
CA ASN A 13 54.23 13.41 11.40
C ASN A 13 52.96 13.19 10.58
N TYR A 14 53.03 13.39 9.25
CA TYR A 14 51.92 13.08 8.33
C TYR A 14 51.89 11.57 8.04
N ARG A 15 50.69 11.05 7.80
CA ARG A 15 50.51 9.68 7.36
C ARG A 15 50.88 9.57 5.88
N ASN A 16 51.81 8.70 5.56
CA ASN A 16 52.12 8.35 4.18
C ASN A 16 51.15 7.27 3.73
N PHE A 17 50.50 7.50 2.62
CA PHE A 17 49.64 6.55 1.96
C PHE A 17 50.37 6.00 0.73
N GLU A 18 50.54 4.71 0.70
CA GLU A 18 50.95 4.02 -0.51
C GLU A 18 49.77 3.94 -1.49
N PRO A 19 50.02 3.77 -2.80
CA PRO A 19 48.95 3.63 -3.78
C PRO A 19 47.94 2.51 -3.42
N ASP A 20 48.42 1.43 -2.85
CA ASP A 20 47.57 0.29 -2.42
C ASP A 20 46.67 0.66 -1.24
N ASP A 21 47.17 1.46 -0.28
CA ASP A 21 46.33 2.01 0.80
C ASP A 21 45.17 2.87 0.26
N ALA A 22 45.46 3.63 -0.79
CA ALA A 22 44.43 4.46 -1.44
C ALA A 22 43.35 3.60 -2.12
N LEU A 23 43.74 2.47 -2.73
CA LEU A 23 42.79 1.52 -3.33
C LEU A 23 41.94 0.82 -2.25
N GLU A 24 42.56 0.36 -1.17
CA GLU A 24 41.83 -0.25 -0.03
C GLU A 24 40.85 0.74 0.58
N TYR A 25 41.27 1.98 0.82
CA TYR A 25 40.42 3.02 1.34
C TYR A 25 39.27 3.35 0.39
N GLY A 26 39.58 3.47 -0.94
CA GLY A 26 38.56 3.69 -1.98
C GLY A 26 37.52 2.55 -2.01
N ASN A 27 37.97 1.30 -1.92
CA ASN A 27 37.10 0.14 -1.84
C ASN A 27 36.21 0.18 -0.58
N ALA A 28 36.78 0.53 0.58
CA ALA A 28 36.03 0.67 1.82
C ALA A 28 34.95 1.77 1.71
N LEU A 29 35.27 2.90 1.09
CA LEU A 29 34.29 3.97 0.84
C LEU A 29 33.19 3.53 -0.12
N MET A 30 33.52 2.79 -1.16
CA MET A 30 32.57 2.23 -2.13
C MET A 30 31.59 1.28 -1.40
N LEU A 31 32.10 0.33 -0.62
CA LEU A 31 31.28 -0.60 0.15
C LEU A 31 30.40 0.15 1.17
N ARG A 32 30.94 1.20 1.81
CA ARG A 32 30.19 2.06 2.72
C ARG A 32 29.06 2.79 2.02
N SER A 33 29.23 3.18 0.75
CA SER A 33 28.17 3.85 -0.04
C SER A 33 26.97 2.93 -0.36
N PHE A 34 27.15 1.62 -0.20
CA PHE A 34 26.10 0.60 -0.25
C PHE A 34 25.54 0.24 1.12
N ASP A 35 25.73 1.10 2.13
CA ASP A 35 25.25 0.93 3.51
C ASP A 35 25.92 -0.22 4.28
N MET A 36 27.01 -0.82 3.74
CA MET A 36 27.79 -1.85 4.45
C MET A 36 28.40 -1.26 5.74
N ASN A 37 28.25 -1.93 6.85
CA ASN A 37 28.83 -1.44 8.11
C ASN A 37 30.37 -1.73 8.18
N LEU A 38 31.07 -1.00 9.04
CA LEU A 38 32.54 -1.10 9.15
C LEU A 38 33.02 -2.50 9.54
N LYS A 39 32.22 -3.27 10.29
CA LYS A 39 32.58 -4.63 10.67
C LYS A 39 32.54 -5.57 9.47
N GLU A 40 31.50 -5.46 8.65
CA GLU A 40 31.36 -6.20 7.41
C GLU A 40 32.49 -5.85 6.44
N ILE A 41 32.78 -4.56 6.24
CA ILE A 41 33.91 -4.11 5.41
C ILE A 41 35.24 -4.69 5.88
N SER A 42 35.51 -4.68 7.19
CA SER A 42 36.72 -5.26 7.75
C SER A 42 36.79 -6.77 7.55
N GLN A 43 35.68 -7.47 7.60
CA GLN A 43 35.62 -8.92 7.33
C GLN A 43 35.92 -9.22 5.84
N THR A 44 35.40 -8.43 4.93
CA THR A 44 35.68 -8.60 3.48
C THR A 44 37.15 -8.35 3.14
N GLN A 45 37.80 -7.40 3.81
CA GLN A 45 39.21 -7.10 3.59
C GLN A 45 40.17 -8.12 4.26
N SER A 46 39.73 -8.80 5.32
CA SER A 46 40.56 -9.74 6.07
C SER A 46 40.59 -11.17 5.53
N GLY A 47 40.13 -11.41 4.28
CA GLY A 47 40.31 -12.70 3.61
C GLY A 47 39.02 -13.47 3.32
N GLN A 48 37.88 -12.80 3.23
CA GLN A 48 36.70 -13.45 2.65
C GLN A 48 37.01 -13.89 1.20
N SER A 49 36.52 -15.05 0.84
CA SER A 49 36.63 -15.52 -0.55
C SER A 49 35.79 -14.66 -1.49
N VAL A 50 36.20 -14.53 -2.73
CA VAL A 50 35.45 -13.84 -3.79
C VAL A 50 33.99 -14.35 -3.85
N ASN A 51 33.79 -15.63 -3.53
CA ASN A 51 32.47 -16.27 -3.52
C ASN A 51 31.56 -15.74 -2.39
N GLU A 52 32.12 -15.53 -1.18
CA GLU A 52 31.36 -14.97 -0.04
C GLU A 52 30.93 -13.53 -0.29
N MET A 53 31.79 -12.73 -0.93
CA MET A 53 31.45 -11.38 -1.36
C MET A 53 30.34 -11.41 -2.43
N GLY A 54 30.38 -12.35 -3.38
CA GLY A 54 29.35 -12.55 -4.37
C GLY A 54 27.99 -12.82 -3.76
N ILE A 55 27.92 -13.75 -2.80
CA ILE A 55 26.71 -14.08 -2.07
C ILE A 55 26.16 -12.87 -1.30
N TRP A 56 27.05 -12.13 -0.60
CA TRP A 56 26.63 -10.92 0.11
C TRP A 56 26.04 -9.86 -0.83
N LEU A 57 26.67 -9.62 -1.97
CA LEU A 57 26.17 -8.67 -2.98
C LEU A 57 24.80 -9.10 -3.52
N GLU A 58 24.61 -10.38 -3.83
CA GLU A 58 23.33 -10.91 -4.31
C GLU A 58 22.20 -10.73 -3.26
N GLU A 59 22.50 -10.99 -1.99
CA GLU A 59 21.54 -10.78 -0.91
C GLU A 59 21.18 -9.29 -0.74
N HIS A 60 22.16 -8.42 -0.77
CA HIS A 60 21.96 -6.99 -0.62
C HIS A 60 21.19 -6.36 -1.80
N VAL A 61 21.49 -6.79 -3.03
CA VAL A 61 20.72 -6.40 -4.22
C VAL A 61 19.25 -6.81 -4.07
N ARG A 62 18.98 -8.04 -3.63
CA ARG A 62 17.61 -8.53 -3.43
C ARG A 62 16.87 -7.73 -2.37
N GLU A 63 17.51 -7.41 -1.25
CA GLU A 63 16.93 -6.59 -0.18
C GLU A 63 16.61 -5.17 -0.67
N LEU A 64 17.51 -4.58 -1.45
CA LEU A 64 17.32 -3.24 -2.02
C LEU A 64 16.19 -3.22 -3.05
N GLU A 65 16.09 -4.24 -3.91
CA GLU A 65 15.00 -4.39 -4.88
C GLU A 65 13.64 -4.52 -4.16
N GLU A 66 13.57 -5.30 -3.09
CA GLU A 66 12.36 -5.44 -2.28
C GLU A 66 11.97 -4.11 -1.62
N HIS A 67 12.94 -3.40 -1.05
CA HIS A 67 12.72 -2.07 -0.46
C HIS A 67 12.24 -1.06 -1.50
N LEU A 68 12.86 -1.01 -2.68
CA LEU A 68 12.43 -0.15 -3.78
C LEU A 68 10.99 -0.46 -4.22
N ARG A 69 10.63 -1.74 -4.28
CA ARG A 69 9.27 -2.16 -4.62
C ARG A 69 8.25 -1.65 -3.62
N LEU A 70 8.55 -1.75 -2.32
CA LEU A 70 7.68 -1.22 -1.26
C LEU A 70 7.55 0.30 -1.34
N GLU A 71 8.64 1.03 -1.58
CA GLU A 71 8.62 2.48 -1.75
C GLU A 71 7.82 2.91 -3.00
N GLN A 72 7.87 2.15 -4.08
CA GLN A 72 7.04 2.40 -5.27
C GLN A 72 5.54 2.29 -4.96
N ILE A 73 5.13 1.29 -4.17
CA ILE A 73 3.74 1.13 -3.74
C ILE A 73 3.33 2.31 -2.86
N ARG A 74 4.18 2.70 -1.90
CA ARG A 74 3.96 3.86 -1.03
C ARG A 74 3.79 5.15 -1.83
N LEU A 75 4.65 5.38 -2.81
CA LEU A 75 4.58 6.53 -3.70
C LEU A 75 3.30 6.53 -4.54
N ALA A 76 2.91 5.38 -5.09
CA ALA A 76 1.66 5.24 -5.82
C ALA A 76 0.44 5.60 -4.94
N ARG A 77 0.44 5.17 -3.68
CA ARG A 77 -0.61 5.49 -2.71
C ARG A 77 -0.66 6.99 -2.39
N LEU A 78 0.48 7.62 -2.17
CA LEU A 78 0.56 9.07 -1.93
C LEU A 78 0.06 9.88 -3.15
N ARG A 79 0.43 9.47 -4.37
CA ARG A 79 -0.06 10.10 -5.60
C ARG A 79 -1.57 9.94 -5.78
N GLU A 80 -2.11 8.81 -5.38
CA GLU A 80 -3.55 8.59 -5.37
C GLU A 80 -4.25 9.53 -4.39
N MET A 81 -3.79 9.58 -3.14
CA MET A 81 -4.30 10.52 -2.14
C MET A 81 -4.21 11.97 -2.63
N GLN A 82 -3.08 12.36 -3.23
CA GLN A 82 -2.91 13.71 -3.80
C GLN A 82 -3.96 14.02 -4.87
N ARG A 83 -4.30 13.06 -5.73
CA ARG A 83 -5.37 13.25 -6.73
C ARG A 83 -6.71 13.48 -6.07
N TYR A 84 -7.08 12.70 -5.05
CA TYR A 84 -8.33 12.90 -4.32
C TYR A 84 -8.40 14.27 -3.65
N TRP A 85 -7.32 14.70 -2.99
CA TRP A 85 -7.26 16.01 -2.37
C TRP A 85 -7.41 17.17 -3.37
N ARG A 86 -6.89 17.02 -4.57
CA ARG A 86 -7.05 18.02 -5.64
C ARG A 86 -8.46 18.09 -6.20
N THR A 87 -9.19 16.99 -6.16
CA THR A 87 -10.56 16.89 -6.67
C THR A 87 -11.61 17.13 -5.59
N LEU A 88 -11.20 17.31 -4.33
CA LEU A 88 -12.09 17.71 -3.24
C LEU A 88 -12.83 19.01 -3.62
N GLY A 89 -14.14 18.97 -3.54
CA GLY A 89 -15.01 20.05 -3.96
C GLY A 89 -15.43 20.07 -5.44
N CYS A 90 -14.75 19.29 -6.31
CA CYS A 90 -15.10 19.21 -7.74
C CYS A 90 -15.70 17.87 -8.16
N GLY A 91 -15.57 16.81 -7.34
CA GLY A 91 -15.84 15.43 -7.77
C GLY A 91 -16.60 14.54 -6.81
N THR A 92 -16.91 15.00 -5.58
CA THR A 92 -17.76 14.24 -4.66
C THR A 92 -19.19 14.13 -5.23
N GLY A 93 -19.75 12.92 -5.20
CA GLY A 93 -21.07 12.64 -5.74
C GLY A 93 -21.14 12.49 -7.26
N LYS A 94 -20.01 12.51 -7.99
CA LYS A 94 -19.98 12.18 -9.43
C LYS A 94 -19.59 10.73 -9.64
N ALA A 95 -20.45 9.97 -10.29
CA ALA A 95 -20.13 8.63 -10.75
C ALA A 95 -19.23 8.68 -12.00
N THR A 96 -18.27 7.77 -12.04
CA THR A 96 -17.33 7.61 -13.16
C THR A 96 -17.08 6.14 -13.44
N PHE A 97 -16.60 5.84 -14.64
CA PHE A 97 -16.13 4.50 -14.98
C PHE A 97 -14.66 4.34 -14.64
N THR A 98 -14.34 3.20 -14.10
CA THR A 98 -12.95 2.80 -13.87
C THR A 98 -12.73 1.49 -14.61
N ASP A 99 -11.95 1.56 -15.66
CA ASP A 99 -11.52 0.38 -16.40
C ASP A 99 -10.41 -0.30 -15.61
N GLN A 100 -10.46 -1.63 -15.54
CA GLN A 100 -9.44 -2.47 -14.93
C GLN A 100 -9.19 -2.19 -13.43
N LEU A 101 -10.19 -2.44 -12.61
CA LEU A 101 -9.90 -2.57 -11.19
C LEU A 101 -8.90 -3.72 -10.98
N ALA A 102 -7.86 -3.48 -10.20
CA ALA A 102 -6.95 -4.55 -9.79
C ALA A 102 -7.67 -5.54 -8.88
N ASN A 103 -7.19 -6.77 -8.81
CA ASN A 103 -7.70 -7.77 -7.88
C ASN A 103 -7.51 -7.32 -6.42
N TYR A 104 -8.53 -7.52 -5.63
CA TYR A 104 -8.55 -7.18 -4.21
C TYR A 104 -8.86 -8.40 -3.36
N GLU A 105 -8.16 -8.51 -2.24
CA GLU A 105 -8.53 -9.36 -1.12
C GLU A 105 -9.13 -8.49 -0.02
N ILE A 106 -10.37 -8.75 0.37
CA ILE A 106 -11.06 -7.99 1.41
C ILE A 106 -11.48 -8.93 2.52
N TRP A 107 -11.04 -8.63 3.72
CA TRP A 107 -11.53 -9.26 4.94
C TRP A 107 -12.45 -8.30 5.68
N SER A 108 -13.75 -8.56 5.59
CA SER A 108 -14.78 -7.75 6.23
C SER A 108 -15.07 -8.21 7.64
N PHE A 109 -15.31 -7.27 8.53
CA PHE A 109 -15.67 -7.50 9.94
C PHE A 109 -17.10 -7.03 10.17
N ASP A 110 -17.89 -7.89 10.78
CA ASP A 110 -19.23 -7.51 11.25
C ASP A 110 -19.09 -6.80 12.60
N LEU A 111 -19.04 -5.47 12.57
CA LEU A 111 -18.92 -4.62 13.75
C LEU A 111 -20.21 -4.50 14.55
N SER A 112 -21.32 -5.14 14.11
CA SER A 112 -22.57 -5.22 14.88
C SER A 112 -22.50 -6.25 16.01
N ARG A 113 -21.50 -7.11 16.00
CA ARG A 113 -21.22 -8.12 17.03
C ARG A 113 -19.79 -7.99 17.57
N GLU A 114 -19.51 -8.67 18.66
CA GLU A 114 -18.14 -8.81 19.14
C GLU A 114 -17.29 -9.61 18.13
N LEU A 115 -16.11 -9.08 17.81
CA LEU A 115 -15.15 -9.74 16.93
C LEU A 115 -14.51 -10.93 17.67
N THR A 116 -14.30 -12.00 16.95
CA THR A 116 -13.51 -13.13 17.44
C THR A 116 -12.04 -12.73 17.62
N ARG A 117 -11.31 -13.47 18.42
CA ARG A 117 -9.87 -13.24 18.61
C ARG A 117 -9.10 -13.30 17.28
N GLU A 118 -9.48 -14.21 16.40
CA GLU A 118 -8.86 -14.38 15.09
C GLU A 118 -9.11 -13.16 14.19
N GLU A 119 -10.33 -12.65 14.16
CA GLU A 119 -10.69 -11.43 13.43
C GLU A 119 -9.90 -10.21 13.94
N ILE A 120 -9.78 -10.06 15.27
CA ILE A 120 -9.00 -8.98 15.88
C ILE A 120 -7.52 -9.07 15.47
N LEU A 121 -6.92 -10.27 15.55
CA LEU A 121 -5.52 -10.46 15.18
C LEU A 121 -5.29 -10.20 13.70
N GLY A 122 -6.20 -10.66 12.83
CA GLY A 122 -6.11 -10.40 11.39
C GLY A 122 -6.26 -8.93 11.03
N ALA A 123 -7.19 -8.22 11.68
CA ALA A 123 -7.33 -6.78 11.50
C ALA A 123 -6.07 -6.02 11.95
N GLN A 124 -5.47 -6.39 13.08
CA GLN A 124 -4.23 -5.80 13.55
C GLN A 124 -3.08 -6.06 12.57
N GLU A 125 -2.98 -7.28 12.05
CA GLU A 125 -1.94 -7.66 11.10
C GLU A 125 -2.04 -6.86 9.80
N LEU A 126 -3.24 -6.70 9.24
CA LEU A 126 -3.46 -5.87 8.06
C LEU A 126 -3.22 -4.38 8.33
N THR A 127 -3.62 -3.89 9.51
CA THR A 127 -3.42 -2.49 9.88
C THR A 127 -1.93 -2.15 10.01
N ARG A 128 -1.10 -3.08 10.48
CA ARG A 128 0.37 -2.92 10.54
C ARG A 128 1.00 -2.77 9.16
N ARG A 129 0.33 -3.21 8.11
CA ARG A 129 0.79 -3.12 6.71
C ARG A 129 0.36 -1.83 6.00
N LEU A 130 -0.20 -0.86 6.70
CA LEU A 130 -0.44 0.45 6.09
C LEU A 130 0.90 1.06 5.64
N PRO A 131 0.98 1.70 4.47
CA PRO A 131 -0.10 2.02 3.54
C PRO A 131 -0.33 1.00 2.42
N TYR A 132 0.20 -0.21 2.52
CA TYR A 132 0.06 -1.28 1.52
C TYR A 132 -1.34 -1.92 1.55
N SER A 133 -1.97 -1.94 2.72
CA SER A 133 -3.38 -2.24 2.95
C SER A 133 -4.23 -0.97 3.05
N TYR A 134 -5.53 -1.10 3.18
CA TYR A 134 -6.46 0.02 3.34
C TYR A 134 -7.71 -0.40 4.15
N ILE A 135 -8.37 0.58 4.75
CA ILE A 135 -9.68 0.35 5.36
C ILE A 135 -10.70 0.16 4.24
N ALA A 136 -11.25 -1.04 4.13
CA ALA A 136 -12.25 -1.41 3.15
C ALA A 136 -13.66 -1.13 3.67
N ALA A 137 -14.59 -0.98 2.73
CA ALA A 137 -16.02 -0.96 2.99
C ALA A 137 -16.75 -1.82 1.96
N LYS A 138 -17.83 -2.47 2.37
CA LYS A 138 -18.66 -3.31 1.51
C LYS A 138 -20.13 -3.06 1.81
N ILE A 139 -20.95 -2.95 0.74
CA ILE A 139 -22.40 -3.08 0.80
C ILE A 139 -22.75 -4.36 0.05
N PRO A 140 -23.35 -5.37 0.73
CA PRO A 140 -23.72 -6.62 0.10
C PRO A 140 -24.72 -6.43 -1.06
N ALA A 141 -24.61 -7.27 -2.09
CA ALA A 141 -25.53 -7.25 -3.24
C ALA A 141 -27.00 -7.42 -2.80
N GLU A 142 -27.24 -8.26 -1.82
CA GLU A 142 -28.57 -8.49 -1.26
C GLU A 142 -29.19 -7.21 -0.69
N SER A 143 -28.40 -6.45 0.09
CA SER A 143 -28.84 -5.14 0.61
C SER A 143 -29.10 -4.15 -0.52
N LEU A 144 -28.25 -4.10 -1.53
CA LEU A 144 -28.45 -3.21 -2.69
C LEU A 144 -29.74 -3.54 -3.45
N ALA A 145 -30.17 -4.79 -3.46
CA ALA A 145 -31.38 -5.24 -4.14
C ALA A 145 -32.68 -4.91 -3.36
N HIS A 146 -32.63 -4.98 -2.04
CA HIS A 146 -33.86 -5.04 -1.22
C HIS A 146 -34.01 -3.88 -0.23
N ASP A 147 -32.89 -3.22 0.17
CA ASP A 147 -32.93 -2.20 1.21
C ASP A 147 -32.97 -0.79 0.63
N ASP A 148 -33.57 0.16 1.34
CA ASP A 148 -33.51 1.59 1.05
C ASP A 148 -32.40 2.31 1.84
N VAL A 149 -31.99 1.70 2.95
CA VAL A 149 -30.93 2.17 3.82
C VAL A 149 -29.87 1.07 3.94
N PHE A 150 -28.66 1.39 3.57
CA PHE A 150 -27.54 0.48 3.56
C PHE A 150 -26.64 0.70 4.78
N HIS A 151 -26.15 -0.38 5.35
CA HIS A 151 -25.17 -0.36 6.43
C HIS A 151 -23.83 -0.91 5.91
N PRO A 152 -22.90 -0.04 5.48
CA PRO A 152 -21.61 -0.51 4.98
C PRO A 152 -20.87 -1.32 6.04
N ILE A 153 -20.46 -2.51 5.66
CA ILE A 153 -19.63 -3.39 6.50
C ILE A 153 -18.19 -2.93 6.31
N LEU A 154 -17.51 -2.63 7.40
CA LEU A 154 -16.10 -2.24 7.36
C LEU A 154 -15.21 -3.48 7.39
N GLY A 155 -14.01 -3.32 6.86
CA GLY A 155 -13.01 -4.37 6.82
C GLY A 155 -11.62 -3.82 6.55
N VAL A 156 -10.70 -4.72 6.28
CA VAL A 156 -9.37 -4.36 5.80
C VAL A 156 -9.15 -5.07 4.48
N GLY A 157 -8.67 -4.32 3.50
CA GLY A 157 -8.40 -4.80 2.16
C GLY A 157 -6.95 -4.64 1.78
N ILE A 158 -6.51 -5.47 0.86
CA ILE A 158 -5.20 -5.39 0.25
C ILE A 158 -5.31 -5.70 -1.24
N LEU A 159 -4.53 -5.02 -2.07
CA LEU A 159 -4.38 -5.40 -3.47
C LEU A 159 -3.62 -6.72 -3.56
N GLU A 160 -4.08 -7.67 -4.36
CA GLU A 160 -3.43 -8.97 -4.55
C GLU A 160 -1.94 -8.83 -4.86
N ARG A 161 -1.59 -7.90 -5.77
CA ARG A 161 -0.19 -7.59 -6.11
C ARG A 161 0.65 -7.10 -4.93
N ASN A 162 0.03 -6.54 -3.89
CA ASN A 162 0.72 -6.08 -2.68
C ASN A 162 0.93 -7.21 -1.67
N CYS A 163 0.15 -8.30 -1.76
CA CYS A 163 0.30 -9.46 -0.86
C CYS A 163 1.71 -10.03 -0.92
N SER A 164 2.21 -10.29 -2.14
CA SER A 164 3.58 -10.79 -2.34
C SER A 164 4.64 -9.78 -1.89
N ALA A 165 4.43 -8.48 -2.15
CA ALA A 165 5.35 -7.43 -1.75
C ALA A 165 5.47 -7.25 -0.23
N CYS A 166 4.41 -7.59 0.50
CA CYS A 166 4.36 -7.49 1.97
C CYS A 166 4.57 -8.85 2.66
N SER A 167 4.91 -9.90 1.92
CA SER A 167 4.99 -11.28 2.43
C SER A 167 3.73 -11.65 3.23
N TYR A 168 2.56 -11.32 2.69
CA TYR A 168 1.27 -11.53 3.34
C TYR A 168 0.41 -12.52 2.57
N THR A 169 -0.13 -13.49 3.28
CA THR A 169 -1.12 -14.44 2.76
C THR A 169 -2.48 -14.11 3.36
N PRO A 170 -3.48 -13.73 2.54
CA PRO A 170 -4.83 -13.50 3.04
C PRO A 170 -5.40 -14.75 3.73
N PRO A 171 -6.18 -14.60 4.80
CA PRO A 171 -6.83 -15.73 5.44
C PRO A 171 -7.89 -16.35 4.51
N ALA A 172 -8.24 -17.61 4.74
CA ALA A 172 -9.22 -18.31 3.92
C ALA A 172 -10.63 -17.67 3.93
N CYS A 173 -10.94 -16.86 4.92
CA CYS A 173 -12.19 -16.10 5.03
C CYS A 173 -12.16 -14.75 4.27
N ALA A 174 -11.02 -14.34 3.73
CA ALA A 174 -10.97 -13.16 2.86
C ALA A 174 -11.72 -13.45 1.56
N VAL A 175 -12.45 -12.45 1.07
CA VAL A 175 -13.17 -12.54 -0.19
C VAL A 175 -12.32 -11.92 -1.29
N HIS A 176 -12.09 -12.70 -2.32
CA HIS A 176 -11.41 -12.24 -3.53
C HIS A 176 -12.40 -11.50 -4.44
N TYR A 177 -12.05 -10.28 -4.81
CA TYR A 177 -12.77 -9.49 -5.83
C TYR A 177 -11.86 -9.35 -7.04
N GLY A 178 -12.26 -10.03 -8.13
CA GLY A 178 -11.51 -10.04 -9.38
C GLY A 178 -11.43 -8.67 -10.06
N SER A 179 -10.46 -8.55 -10.96
CA SER A 179 -10.33 -7.37 -11.82
C SER A 179 -11.52 -7.26 -12.77
N GLY A 180 -11.96 -6.06 -13.04
CA GLY A 180 -13.07 -5.80 -13.98
C GLY A 180 -13.38 -4.32 -14.12
N ASN A 181 -14.32 -4.04 -14.99
CA ASN A 181 -14.85 -2.69 -15.14
C ASN A 181 -15.80 -2.39 -14.01
N MET A 182 -15.65 -1.23 -13.40
CA MET A 182 -16.49 -0.80 -12.31
C MET A 182 -17.08 0.59 -12.56
N LEU A 183 -18.33 0.74 -12.15
CA LEU A 183 -18.96 2.04 -11.94
C LEU A 183 -18.57 2.52 -10.55
N THR A 184 -17.92 3.66 -10.44
CA THR A 184 -17.32 4.16 -9.19
C THR A 184 -17.81 5.55 -8.83
N CYS A 185 -17.85 5.83 -7.53
CA CYS A 185 -18.18 7.15 -7.01
C CYS A 185 -17.37 7.45 -5.75
N MET A 186 -17.06 8.73 -5.54
CA MET A 186 -16.52 9.24 -4.29
C MET A 186 -17.65 9.82 -3.45
N PHE A 187 -17.85 9.26 -2.29
CA PHE A 187 -18.82 9.74 -1.31
C PHE A 187 -18.12 10.51 -0.21
N GLU A 188 -18.76 11.56 0.29
CA GLU A 188 -18.28 12.34 1.41
C GLU A 188 -19.41 12.57 2.41
N LYS A 189 -19.23 12.08 3.63
CA LYS A 189 -20.27 12.12 4.68
C LYS A 189 -19.62 12.31 6.06
N GLU A 190 -20.39 12.87 7.00
CA GLU A 190 -20.02 12.93 8.42
C GLU A 190 -20.03 11.54 9.05
N ASN A 191 -20.88 10.66 8.54
CA ASN A 191 -21.08 9.31 9.07
C ASN A 191 -21.40 8.32 7.95
N PHE A 192 -20.63 7.25 7.86
CA PHE A 192 -20.87 6.14 6.93
C PHE A 192 -21.58 4.93 7.57
N LYS A 193 -22.11 5.06 8.79
CA LYS A 193 -22.90 3.96 9.37
C LYS A 193 -24.15 3.65 8.55
N THR A 194 -24.66 4.67 7.86
CA THR A 194 -25.80 4.52 6.99
C THR A 194 -25.56 5.24 5.66
N MET A 195 -25.91 4.59 4.56
CA MET A 195 -26.04 5.16 3.22
C MET A 195 -27.45 4.88 2.72
N THR A 196 -27.95 5.70 1.82
CA THR A 196 -29.31 5.56 1.29
C THR A 196 -29.25 5.38 -0.25
N ARG A 197 -30.36 4.97 -0.85
CA ARG A 197 -30.49 4.93 -2.31
C ARG A 197 -30.23 6.29 -2.96
N GLU A 198 -30.63 7.38 -2.29
CA GLU A 198 -30.37 8.74 -2.75
C GLU A 198 -28.86 9.04 -2.85
N ASP A 199 -28.07 8.55 -1.89
CA ASP A 199 -26.61 8.66 -1.94
C ASP A 199 -26.03 7.98 -3.19
N LEU A 200 -26.61 6.83 -3.60
CA LEU A 200 -26.17 6.04 -4.75
C LEU A 200 -26.76 6.49 -6.08
N GLU A 201 -27.73 7.40 -6.06
CA GLU A 201 -28.43 7.86 -7.26
C GLU A 201 -27.50 8.35 -8.39
N PRO A 202 -26.39 9.07 -8.12
CA PRO A 202 -25.44 9.45 -9.18
C PRO A 202 -24.88 8.24 -9.96
N MET A 203 -24.68 7.11 -9.30
CA MET A 203 -24.20 5.88 -9.94
C MET A 203 -25.31 5.21 -10.75
N TYR A 204 -26.50 5.07 -10.18
CA TYR A 204 -27.64 4.47 -10.89
C TYR A 204 -28.12 5.33 -12.07
N ALA A 205 -28.10 6.66 -11.94
CA ALA A 205 -28.40 7.57 -13.03
C ALA A 205 -27.43 7.38 -14.21
N LEU A 206 -26.13 7.28 -13.92
CA LEU A 206 -25.13 7.04 -14.96
C LEU A 206 -25.28 5.64 -15.57
N ALA A 207 -25.59 4.62 -14.76
CA ALA A 207 -25.85 3.27 -15.23
C ALA A 207 -27.02 3.25 -16.24
N ARG A 208 -28.15 3.88 -15.89
CA ARG A 208 -29.31 4.02 -16.79
C ARG A 208 -28.95 4.76 -18.09
N GLN A 209 -28.23 5.88 -17.98
CA GLN A 209 -27.80 6.65 -19.14
C GLN A 209 -26.90 5.84 -20.10
N LYS A 210 -26.10 4.95 -19.58
CA LYS A 210 -25.13 4.16 -20.34
C LYS A 210 -25.61 2.76 -20.71
N HIS A 211 -26.85 2.40 -20.36
CA HIS A 211 -27.44 1.09 -20.61
C HIS A 211 -26.55 -0.06 -20.05
N ILE A 212 -26.15 0.09 -18.78
CA ILE A 212 -25.38 -0.92 -18.04
C ILE A 212 -26.17 -1.40 -16.83
N GLU A 213 -25.93 -2.64 -16.42
CA GLU A 213 -26.55 -3.24 -15.25
C GLU A 213 -25.48 -3.49 -14.17
N PRO A 214 -25.51 -2.74 -13.05
CA PRO A 214 -24.65 -3.02 -11.89
C PRO A 214 -25.00 -4.36 -11.24
N TYR A 215 -24.00 -5.11 -10.83
CA TYR A 215 -24.18 -6.41 -10.15
C TYR A 215 -23.15 -6.67 -9.07
N GLY A 216 -23.48 -7.60 -8.16
CA GLY A 216 -22.60 -8.03 -7.08
C GLY A 216 -22.51 -7.03 -5.94
N ASP A 217 -21.54 -7.24 -5.08
CA ASP A 217 -21.27 -6.37 -3.94
C ASP A 217 -20.73 -5.02 -4.40
N MET A 218 -21.15 -3.94 -3.73
CA MET A 218 -20.46 -2.66 -3.86
C MET A 218 -19.30 -2.64 -2.87
N ILE A 219 -18.09 -2.52 -3.37
CA ILE A 219 -16.87 -2.50 -2.58
C ILE A 219 -16.18 -1.13 -2.65
N GLY A 220 -15.46 -0.81 -1.61
CA GLY A 220 -14.77 0.47 -1.59
C GLY A 220 -13.73 0.55 -0.50
N ARG A 221 -13.19 1.75 -0.35
CA ARG A 221 -12.16 2.02 0.65
C ARG A 221 -12.26 3.44 1.19
N PHE A 222 -11.88 3.57 2.42
CA PHE A 222 -11.64 4.86 3.04
C PHE A 222 -10.43 5.54 2.39
N VAL A 223 -10.58 6.82 2.07
CA VAL A 223 -9.55 7.60 1.37
C VAL A 223 -8.98 8.70 2.24
N TYR A 224 -9.82 9.49 2.89
CA TYR A 224 -9.42 10.64 3.70
C TYR A 224 -10.45 11.03 4.76
N SER A 225 -10.00 11.84 5.72
CA SER A 225 -10.88 12.65 6.58
C SER A 225 -10.41 14.09 6.58
N HIS A 226 -11.33 15.02 6.60
CA HIS A 226 -11.04 16.44 6.80
C HIS A 226 -12.14 17.13 7.61
N THR A 227 -11.88 18.38 8.02
CA THR A 227 -12.87 19.18 8.73
C THR A 227 -13.26 20.36 7.86
N LEU A 228 -14.56 20.50 7.61
CA LEU A 228 -15.14 21.60 6.85
C LEU A 228 -16.25 22.23 7.69
N ASN A 229 -16.17 23.54 7.93
CA ASN A 229 -17.16 24.30 8.73
C ASN A 229 -17.43 23.68 10.12
N GLY A 230 -16.40 23.18 10.79
CA GLY A 230 -16.50 22.52 12.09
C GLY A 230 -17.02 21.09 12.09
N LYS A 231 -17.41 20.55 10.94
CA LYS A 231 -17.88 19.18 10.75
C LYS A 231 -16.79 18.30 10.20
N ARG A 232 -16.60 17.12 10.79
CA ARG A 232 -15.66 16.15 10.31
C ARG A 232 -16.29 15.30 9.21
N LEU A 233 -15.72 15.39 8.02
CA LEU A 233 -16.17 14.66 6.85
C LEU A 233 -15.17 13.54 6.53
N HIS A 234 -15.70 12.43 6.06
CA HIS A 234 -14.95 11.26 5.63
C HIS A 234 -15.19 11.01 4.15
N GLY A 235 -14.13 10.71 3.41
CA GLY A 235 -14.20 10.34 2.00
C GLY A 235 -14.10 8.83 1.83
N LEU A 236 -15.08 8.26 1.15
CA LEU A 236 -15.14 6.84 0.82
C LEU A 236 -15.27 6.69 -0.69
N TRP A 237 -14.29 6.08 -1.32
CA TRP A 237 -14.39 5.65 -2.72
C TRP A 237 -15.06 4.28 -2.76
N MET A 238 -16.12 4.16 -3.56
CA MET A 238 -16.83 2.89 -3.74
C MET A 238 -17.08 2.60 -5.21
N GLY A 239 -17.18 1.33 -5.55
CA GLY A 239 -17.46 0.88 -6.89
C GLY A 239 -18.26 -0.42 -6.91
N ILE A 240 -18.99 -0.63 -7.99
CA ILE A 240 -19.76 -1.82 -8.28
C ILE A 240 -19.47 -2.31 -9.68
N ALA A 241 -19.31 -3.60 -9.86
CA ALA A 241 -19.15 -4.20 -11.18
C ALA A 241 -20.42 -4.02 -12.04
N TYR A 242 -20.29 -4.03 -13.37
CA TYR A 242 -21.41 -3.92 -14.27
C TYR A 242 -21.27 -4.76 -15.54
N HIS A 243 -22.40 -5.13 -16.12
CA HIS A 243 -22.52 -5.69 -17.46
C HIS A 243 -23.06 -4.65 -18.43
N ASN A 244 -22.67 -4.74 -19.69
CA ASN A 244 -23.34 -4.01 -20.78
C ASN A 244 -24.65 -4.75 -21.11
N LEU A 245 -25.75 -4.00 -21.19
CA LEU A 245 -27.07 -4.50 -21.62
C LEU A 245 -27.14 -4.64 -23.14
#